data_1ce6a857e61c3d121c474142ed3c530c
#
_entry.id   1ce6a857e61c3d121c474142ed3c530c
#
_cell.length_a   1.000
_cell.length_b   1.000
_cell.length_c   1.000
_cell.angle_alpha   90.00
_cell.angle_beta   90.00
_cell.angle_gamma   90.00
#
_symmetry.space_group_name_H-M   'P 1'
#
loop_
_entity.id
_entity.type
_entity.pdbx_description
1 polymer ?
#
loop_
_entity_poly.entity_id
_entity_poly.type
_entity_poly.pdbx_seq_one_letter_code
_entity_poly.pdbx_strand_id
1 'polypeptide(L)'
;METRRSFIRKSVIIGAAICLPAAVGRESLAAYPDLKTRNPKKALVLWYSQTGQTSRYARLIACILKDRGIAVDVRDMQEFDKNGLASYDLIIVGTPTFYYDTPDNVRDWLQTIPLIPGTPVAAFVSFGGPEGNQHNAATHIIKLLLEKGGVPVGRDAFRNIASYPTPKWNTANQISGQHLPNAATFDQVRRFAADVLERITRGQAIAVGYEMALREGLRVLPLIWLNKKLISKHTVDAAKCIDCQTCVKKCPTKAINPSRQTVDRDKCLACFGCLNNCPADAVVMEYRGERLYGFPEYLRRNKIVILEPPEFKACNM
;
A
#
# COMPACT_ATOMS: atom_id res chain seq x y z
N MET A 1 24.45 -1.45 12.57
CA MET A 1 24.21 -1.72 14.01
C MET A 1 24.03 -0.38 14.73
N GLU A 2 22.80 0.06 14.92
CA GLU A 2 22.56 1.23 15.75
C GLU A 2 22.71 0.84 17.23
N THR A 3 23.58 1.55 17.94
CA THR A 3 23.89 1.27 19.33
C THR A 3 22.75 1.72 20.26
N ARG A 4 22.56 1.04 21.40
CA ARG A 4 21.59 1.37 22.46
C ARG A 4 21.53 2.87 22.84
N ARG A 5 22.61 3.63 22.62
CA ARG A 5 22.69 5.08 22.90
C ARG A 5 21.91 5.94 21.90
N SER A 6 21.76 5.52 20.64
CA SER A 6 20.98 6.26 19.64
C SER A 6 19.47 6.15 19.89
N PHE A 7 19.04 5.00 20.40
CA PHE A 7 17.63 4.75 20.80
C PHE A 7 17.18 5.63 21.96
N ILE A 8 18.03 5.79 22.99
CA ILE A 8 17.71 6.60 24.18
C ILE A 8 17.67 8.10 23.85
N ARG A 9 18.50 8.60 22.90
CA ARG A 9 18.44 10.02 22.49
C ARG A 9 17.16 10.36 21.71
N LYS A 10 16.59 9.43 20.96
CA LYS A 10 15.30 9.64 20.27
C LYS A 10 14.10 9.57 21.22
N SER A 11 14.21 8.89 22.34
CA SER A 11 13.13 8.72 23.32
C SER A 11 12.98 9.89 24.32
N VAL A 12 14.02 10.69 24.52
CA VAL A 12 13.99 11.81 25.48
C VAL A 12 13.39 13.10 24.91
N ILE A 13 13.20 13.18 23.58
CA ILE A 13 12.60 14.37 22.93
C ILE A 13 11.05 14.30 22.92
N ILE A 14 10.43 13.18 23.30
CA ILE A 14 8.98 12.99 23.27
C ILE A 14 8.27 13.62 24.49
N GLY A 15 8.99 14.05 25.51
CA GLY A 15 8.42 14.55 26.77
C GLY A 15 8.06 16.03 26.85
N ALA A 16 8.32 16.86 25.83
CA ALA A 16 8.20 18.32 25.95
C ALA A 16 7.32 19.01 24.92
N ALA A 17 6.51 18.30 24.15
CA ALA A 17 5.70 18.88 23.08
C ALA A 17 4.18 18.77 23.29
N ILE A 18 3.72 18.81 24.53
CA ILE A 18 2.29 18.94 24.81
C ILE A 18 2.08 20.28 25.51
N CYS A 19 1.95 21.34 24.76
CA CYS A 19 1.26 22.61 25.02
C CYS A 19 1.80 23.72 24.12
N LEU A 20 1.38 23.75 22.86
CA LEU A 20 1.31 25.00 22.10
C LEU A 20 0.01 24.99 21.29
N PRO A 21 -0.80 26.08 21.34
CA PRO A 21 -1.97 26.16 20.47
C PRO A 21 -1.49 26.17 19.03
N ALA A 22 -2.08 25.28 18.24
CA ALA A 22 -1.80 25.17 16.81
C ALA A 22 -2.13 26.53 16.15
N ALA A 23 -1.09 27.30 15.83
CA ALA A 23 -1.18 28.23 14.75
C ALA A 23 -1.48 27.38 13.51
N VAL A 24 -2.70 27.48 12.98
CA VAL A 24 -3.05 26.97 11.66
C VAL A 24 -2.19 27.75 10.67
N GLY A 25 -0.98 27.25 10.47
CA GLY A 25 -0.10 27.73 9.41
C GLY A 25 -0.84 27.47 8.10
N ARG A 26 -1.26 28.51 7.40
CA ARG A 26 -1.42 28.46 5.96
C ARG A 26 -0.07 27.95 5.44
N GLU A 27 0.02 26.62 5.18
CA GLU A 27 1.11 26.12 4.35
C GLU A 27 1.03 26.95 3.06
N SER A 28 2.02 27.81 2.84
CA SER A 28 2.20 28.49 1.57
C SER A 28 2.12 27.39 0.52
N LEU A 29 1.25 27.56 -0.47
CA LEU A 29 1.23 26.73 -1.67
C LEU A 29 2.67 26.74 -2.19
N ALA A 30 3.44 25.72 -1.89
CA ALA A 30 4.75 25.54 -2.46
C ALA A 30 4.54 25.57 -3.98
N ALA A 31 5.21 26.47 -4.67
CA ALA A 31 5.12 26.52 -6.12
C ALA A 31 5.64 25.18 -6.63
N TYR A 32 4.75 24.35 -7.13
CA TYR A 32 5.13 23.12 -7.80
C TYR A 32 5.76 23.48 -9.16
N PRO A 33 6.69 22.67 -9.67
CA PRO A 33 7.16 22.84 -11.03
C PRO A 33 5.98 22.76 -12.01
N ASP A 34 6.12 23.40 -13.16
CA ASP A 34 5.10 23.30 -14.21
C ASP A 34 4.89 21.86 -14.62
N LEU A 35 3.64 21.52 -14.91
CA LEU A 35 3.30 20.21 -15.41
C LEU A 35 4.03 19.93 -16.73
N LYS A 36 4.74 18.79 -16.78
CA LYS A 36 5.41 18.27 -17.97
C LYS A 36 4.48 18.20 -19.19
N THR A 37 3.20 17.89 -18.95
CA THR A 37 2.16 17.82 -19.96
C THR A 37 0.78 18.06 -19.37
N ARG A 38 -0.14 18.59 -20.21
CA ARG A 38 -1.58 18.68 -19.92
C ARG A 38 -2.41 17.65 -20.70
N ASN A 39 -1.75 16.83 -21.51
CA ASN A 39 -2.38 15.79 -22.32
C ASN A 39 -1.52 14.51 -22.27
N PRO A 40 -1.57 13.74 -21.18
CA PRO A 40 -0.74 12.56 -21.01
C PRO A 40 -1.10 11.50 -22.06
N LYS A 41 -0.10 10.93 -22.72
CA LYS A 41 -0.24 9.87 -23.72
C LYS A 41 0.15 8.52 -23.18
N LYS A 42 1.05 8.48 -22.20
CA LYS A 42 1.56 7.26 -21.57
C LYS A 42 1.52 7.37 -20.06
N ALA A 43 0.77 6.49 -19.43
CA ALA A 43 0.64 6.42 -17.97
C ALA A 43 1.23 5.13 -17.40
N LEU A 44 1.76 5.23 -16.19
CA LEU A 44 2.17 4.09 -15.38
C LEU A 44 1.28 4.02 -14.13
N VAL A 45 0.69 2.86 -13.90
CA VAL A 45 0.01 2.54 -12.65
C VAL A 45 0.83 1.48 -11.92
N LEU A 46 1.63 1.93 -10.98
CA LEU A 46 2.42 1.06 -10.10
C LEU A 46 1.59 0.63 -8.90
N TRP A 47 1.71 -0.64 -8.54
CA TRP A 47 1.05 -1.14 -7.34
C TRP A 47 1.96 -2.08 -6.54
N TYR A 48 1.75 -2.08 -5.22
CA TYR A 48 2.21 -3.11 -4.31
C TYR A 48 0.99 -3.75 -3.64
N SER A 49 0.89 -5.07 -3.65
CA SER A 49 -0.27 -5.77 -3.10
C SER A 49 0.10 -7.15 -2.58
N GLN A 50 -0.43 -7.52 -1.41
CA GLN A 50 -0.22 -8.85 -0.82
C GLN A 50 -1.40 -9.80 -1.02
N THR A 51 -2.60 -9.27 -1.22
CA THR A 51 -3.84 -10.06 -1.31
C THR A 51 -4.70 -9.71 -2.52
N GLY A 52 -4.13 -8.97 -3.48
CA GLY A 52 -4.83 -8.60 -4.72
C GLY A 52 -5.72 -7.36 -4.61
N GLN A 53 -5.96 -6.80 -3.41
CA GLN A 53 -6.90 -5.67 -3.27
C GLN A 53 -6.39 -4.40 -3.95
N THR A 54 -5.15 -3.98 -3.66
CA THR A 54 -4.55 -2.80 -4.30
C THR A 54 -4.42 -2.97 -5.81
N SER A 55 -3.98 -4.14 -6.27
CA SER A 55 -3.83 -4.41 -7.71
C SER A 55 -5.17 -4.37 -8.45
N ARG A 56 -6.28 -4.74 -7.81
CA ARG A 56 -7.64 -4.61 -8.37
C ARG A 56 -7.95 -3.16 -8.71
N TYR A 57 -7.71 -2.24 -7.78
CA TYR A 57 -7.94 -0.80 -8.03
C TYR A 57 -6.97 -0.23 -9.06
N ALA A 58 -5.70 -0.65 -9.04
CA ALA A 58 -4.73 -0.26 -10.06
C ALA A 58 -5.18 -0.67 -11.48
N ARG A 59 -5.68 -1.90 -11.64
CA ARG A 59 -6.21 -2.41 -12.90
C ARG A 59 -7.46 -1.64 -13.34
N LEU A 60 -8.39 -1.32 -12.42
CA LEU A 60 -9.57 -0.53 -12.74
C LEU A 60 -9.19 0.89 -13.20
N ILE A 61 -8.28 1.56 -12.50
CA ILE A 61 -7.74 2.86 -12.92
C ILE A 61 -7.16 2.77 -14.34
N ALA A 62 -6.37 1.73 -14.60
CA ALA A 62 -5.78 1.53 -15.92
C ALA A 62 -6.82 1.32 -17.03
N CYS A 63 -7.90 0.58 -16.77
CA CYS A 63 -9.01 0.44 -17.71
C CYS A 63 -9.61 1.81 -18.06
N ILE A 64 -9.89 2.62 -17.04
CA ILE A 64 -10.49 3.94 -17.22
C ILE A 64 -9.57 4.86 -18.05
N LEU A 65 -8.26 4.82 -17.78
CA LEU A 65 -7.29 5.61 -18.55
C LEU A 65 -7.17 5.13 -20.01
N LYS A 66 -7.20 3.81 -20.23
CA LYS A 66 -7.21 3.23 -21.60
C LYS A 66 -8.44 3.64 -22.38
N ASP A 67 -9.62 3.66 -21.77
CA ASP A 67 -10.87 4.11 -22.39
C ASP A 67 -10.81 5.59 -22.79
N ARG A 68 -9.90 6.37 -22.20
CA ARG A 68 -9.61 7.77 -22.58
C ARG A 68 -8.48 7.90 -23.59
N GLY A 69 -8.03 6.78 -24.21
CA GLY A 69 -7.00 6.77 -25.24
C GLY A 69 -5.56 6.91 -24.75
N ILE A 70 -5.31 6.68 -23.46
CA ILE A 70 -3.97 6.73 -22.87
C ILE A 70 -3.35 5.32 -22.93
N ALA A 71 -2.12 5.20 -23.41
CA ALA A 71 -1.35 3.96 -23.27
C ALA A 71 -0.98 3.74 -21.80
N VAL A 72 -1.35 2.60 -21.21
CA VAL A 72 -1.16 2.35 -19.78
C VAL A 72 -0.38 1.08 -19.53
N ASP A 73 0.72 1.21 -18.81
CA ASP A 73 1.43 0.11 -18.18
C ASP A 73 0.94 -0.07 -16.73
N VAL A 74 0.58 -1.31 -16.37
CA VAL A 74 0.19 -1.68 -14.99
C VAL A 74 1.23 -2.65 -14.46
N ARG A 75 1.96 -2.29 -13.41
CA ARG A 75 3.12 -3.07 -12.95
C ARG A 75 3.13 -3.28 -11.44
N ASP A 76 3.55 -4.48 -11.03
CA ASP A 76 3.96 -4.72 -9.65
C ASP A 76 5.26 -3.96 -9.39
N MET A 77 5.26 -3.13 -8.35
CA MET A 77 6.43 -2.32 -7.96
C MET A 77 7.67 -3.16 -7.70
N GLN A 78 7.50 -4.41 -7.23
CA GLN A 78 8.60 -5.32 -6.95
C GLN A 78 9.34 -5.81 -8.22
N GLU A 79 8.67 -5.73 -9.38
CA GLU A 79 9.17 -6.21 -10.67
C GLU A 79 9.51 -5.06 -11.63
N PHE A 80 9.22 -3.81 -11.26
CA PHE A 80 9.40 -2.66 -12.13
C PHE A 80 10.79 -2.05 -11.99
N ASP A 81 11.47 -1.82 -13.13
CA ASP A 81 12.71 -1.06 -13.17
C ASP A 81 12.42 0.44 -13.02
N LYS A 82 12.77 0.99 -11.86
CA LYS A 82 12.56 2.41 -11.53
C LYS A 82 13.22 3.40 -12.48
N ASN A 83 14.27 3.00 -13.21
CA ASN A 83 14.93 3.88 -14.18
C ASN A 83 14.03 4.21 -15.38
N GLY A 84 13.00 3.41 -15.65
CA GLY A 84 12.00 3.65 -16.69
C GLY A 84 10.98 4.73 -16.38
N LEU A 85 10.93 5.29 -15.15
CA LEU A 85 9.90 6.24 -14.71
C LEU A 85 9.82 7.51 -15.56
N ALA A 86 10.95 8.03 -16.02
CA ALA A 86 11.01 9.27 -16.81
C ALA A 86 10.27 9.17 -18.16
N SER A 87 9.99 7.95 -18.66
CA SER A 87 9.31 7.70 -19.94
C SER A 87 7.79 7.89 -19.86
N TYR A 88 7.23 8.13 -18.68
CA TYR A 88 5.77 8.28 -18.50
C TYR A 88 5.36 9.74 -18.34
N ASP A 89 4.17 10.04 -18.80
CA ASP A 89 3.52 11.35 -18.69
C ASP A 89 2.67 11.49 -17.45
N LEU A 90 2.26 10.36 -16.84
CA LEU A 90 1.50 10.26 -15.61
C LEU A 90 1.96 9.04 -14.82
N ILE A 91 2.21 9.20 -13.54
CA ILE A 91 2.56 8.10 -12.64
C ILE A 91 1.54 8.05 -11.50
N ILE A 92 0.88 6.90 -11.34
CA ILE A 92 -0.04 6.63 -10.24
C ILE A 92 0.53 5.50 -9.40
N VAL A 93 0.64 5.71 -8.08
CA VAL A 93 1.19 4.74 -7.14
C VAL A 93 0.10 4.26 -6.20
N GLY A 94 -0.13 2.94 -6.14
CA GLY A 94 -1.09 2.31 -5.26
C GLY A 94 -0.44 1.34 -4.26
N THR A 95 -0.80 1.43 -2.97
CA THR A 95 -0.29 0.52 -1.93
C THR A 95 -1.39 0.14 -0.93
N PRO A 96 -1.23 -0.98 -0.19
CA PRO A 96 -2.04 -1.18 1.00
C PRO A 96 -1.59 -0.23 2.12
N THR A 97 -2.45 0.02 3.08
CA THR A 97 -2.07 0.65 4.35
C THR A 97 -1.63 -0.44 5.32
N PHE A 98 -0.37 -0.42 5.75
CA PHE A 98 0.17 -1.29 6.79
C PHE A 98 0.44 -0.48 8.06
N TYR A 99 -0.10 -0.94 9.18
CA TYR A 99 0.17 -0.30 10.48
C TYR A 99 -0.05 1.21 10.47
N TYR A 100 -1.14 1.65 9.85
CA TYR A 100 -1.55 3.06 9.71
C TYR A 100 -0.66 3.91 8.79
N ASP A 101 0.24 3.31 8.02
CA ASP A 101 1.13 4.03 7.10
C ASP A 101 1.36 3.30 5.78
N THR A 102 2.08 3.95 4.87
CA THR A 102 2.67 3.33 3.68
C THR A 102 3.69 2.26 4.09
N PRO A 103 3.68 1.07 3.49
CA PRO A 103 4.65 0.02 3.81
C PRO A 103 6.10 0.48 3.67
N ASP A 104 6.98 0.06 4.60
CA ASP A 104 8.39 0.48 4.63
C ASP A 104 9.11 0.19 3.32
N ASN A 105 8.92 -1.01 2.75
CA ASN A 105 9.53 -1.38 1.47
C ASN A 105 9.08 -0.47 0.30
N VAL A 106 7.89 0.09 0.36
CA VAL A 106 7.40 1.04 -0.65
C VAL A 106 8.06 2.41 -0.45
N ARG A 107 8.17 2.87 0.81
CA ARG A 107 8.86 4.11 1.13
C ARG A 107 10.33 4.07 0.68
N ASP A 108 11.05 2.99 1.04
CA ASP A 108 12.44 2.79 0.66
C ASP A 108 12.61 2.78 -0.86
N TRP A 109 11.69 2.12 -1.57
CA TRP A 109 11.70 2.09 -3.02
C TRP A 109 11.50 3.49 -3.62
N LEU A 110 10.50 4.25 -3.15
CA LEU A 110 10.20 5.61 -3.62
C LEU A 110 11.34 6.59 -3.31
N GLN A 111 12.04 6.44 -2.19
CA GLN A 111 13.21 7.27 -1.87
C GLN A 111 14.35 7.10 -2.87
N THR A 112 14.42 5.95 -3.55
CA THR A 112 15.52 5.62 -4.47
C THR A 112 15.18 5.78 -5.95
N ILE A 113 13.98 6.28 -6.31
CA ILE A 113 13.63 6.55 -7.70
C ILE A 113 14.41 7.75 -8.27
N PRO A 114 14.62 7.80 -9.60
CA PRO A 114 15.21 8.97 -10.24
C PRO A 114 14.30 10.19 -10.14
N LEU A 115 14.83 11.35 -10.49
CA LEU A 115 14.04 12.57 -10.61
C LEU A 115 13.01 12.44 -11.73
N ILE A 116 11.81 12.97 -11.49
CA ILE A 116 10.66 12.97 -12.41
C ILE A 116 10.08 14.40 -12.53
N PRO A 117 10.90 15.41 -12.90
CA PRO A 117 10.51 16.81 -12.82
C PRO A 117 9.27 17.10 -13.67
N GLY A 118 8.31 17.80 -13.06
CA GLY A 118 7.06 18.20 -13.72
C GLY A 118 6.09 17.05 -14.05
N THR A 119 6.45 15.80 -13.79
CA THR A 119 5.58 14.66 -14.09
C THR A 119 4.35 14.67 -13.18
N PRO A 120 3.11 14.67 -13.72
CA PRO A 120 1.90 14.48 -12.94
C PRO A 120 1.96 13.20 -12.12
N VAL A 121 1.74 13.30 -10.81
CA VAL A 121 1.75 12.13 -9.91
C VAL A 121 0.47 12.05 -9.09
N ALA A 122 -0.05 10.84 -8.91
CA ALA A 122 -1.16 10.59 -8.03
C ALA A 122 -0.88 9.37 -7.14
N ALA A 123 -1.55 9.28 -6.00
CA ALA A 123 -1.43 8.13 -5.11
C ALA A 123 -2.78 7.66 -4.61
N PHE A 124 -2.91 6.37 -4.42
CA PHE A 124 -4.03 5.81 -3.69
C PHE A 124 -3.56 4.73 -2.71
N VAL A 125 -4.32 4.54 -1.65
CA VAL A 125 -4.12 3.42 -0.75
C VAL A 125 -5.36 2.54 -0.71
N SER A 126 -5.17 1.25 -0.46
CA SER A 126 -6.24 0.32 -0.14
C SER A 126 -6.18 -0.04 1.34
N PHE A 127 -7.32 -0.06 2.03
CA PHE A 127 -7.37 -0.35 3.46
C PHE A 127 -8.61 -1.16 3.83
N GLY A 128 -8.48 -2.03 4.83
CA GLY A 128 -9.59 -2.86 5.33
C GLY A 128 -9.91 -2.62 6.80
N GLY A 129 -9.09 -1.83 7.48
CA GLY A 129 -9.26 -1.47 8.87
C GLY A 129 -10.28 -0.36 9.09
N PRO A 130 -10.43 0.10 10.34
CA PRO A 130 -11.22 1.27 10.66
C PRO A 130 -10.65 2.52 9.99
N GLU A 131 -11.52 3.42 9.58
CA GLU A 131 -11.14 4.73 9.05
C GLU A 131 -10.44 5.60 10.10
N GLY A 132 -9.62 6.55 9.65
CA GLY A 132 -8.99 7.50 10.56
C GLY A 132 -7.77 8.22 9.98
N ASN A 133 -6.82 7.55 9.33
CA ASN A 133 -5.64 8.19 8.79
C ASN A 133 -5.20 7.63 7.42
N GLN A 134 -6.06 6.93 6.73
CA GLN A 134 -5.75 6.29 5.44
C GLN A 134 -5.31 7.31 4.38
N HIS A 135 -5.89 8.52 4.38
CA HIS A 135 -5.47 9.60 3.48
C HIS A 135 -4.05 10.09 3.77
N ASN A 136 -3.61 10.03 5.02
CA ASN A 136 -2.24 10.39 5.40
C ASN A 136 -1.21 9.40 4.84
N ALA A 137 -1.55 8.13 4.75
CA ALA A 137 -0.70 7.15 4.07
C ALA A 137 -0.54 7.48 2.56
N ALA A 138 -1.62 7.88 1.87
CA ALA A 138 -1.54 8.37 0.49
C ALA A 138 -0.74 9.68 0.38
N THR A 139 -0.91 10.59 1.35
CA THR A 139 -0.13 11.83 1.43
C THR A 139 1.37 11.56 1.57
N HIS A 140 1.74 10.54 2.35
CA HIS A 140 3.15 10.15 2.51
C HIS A 140 3.76 9.73 1.16
N ILE A 141 3.04 8.93 0.36
CA ILE A 141 3.47 8.56 -0.99
C ILE A 141 3.66 9.81 -1.86
N ILE A 142 2.67 10.71 -1.86
CA ILE A 142 2.75 11.95 -2.64
C ILE A 142 3.96 12.80 -2.23
N LYS A 143 4.22 12.96 -0.92
CA LYS A 143 5.38 13.74 -0.45
C LYS A 143 6.71 13.17 -0.96
N LEU A 144 6.87 11.84 -0.96
CA LEU A 144 8.05 11.20 -1.53
C LEU A 144 8.19 11.43 -3.04
N LEU A 145 7.08 11.44 -3.78
CA LEU A 145 7.08 11.75 -5.22
C LEU A 145 7.38 13.23 -5.49
N LEU A 146 6.94 14.15 -4.62
CA LEU A 146 7.26 15.58 -4.70
C LEU A 146 8.76 15.84 -4.50
N GLU A 147 9.41 15.13 -3.58
CA GLU A 147 10.87 15.21 -3.37
C GLU A 147 11.66 14.84 -4.65
N LYS A 148 11.01 14.12 -5.58
CA LYS A 148 11.57 13.75 -6.88
C LYS A 148 11.16 14.70 -8.02
N GLY A 149 10.44 15.77 -7.71
CA GLY A 149 10.00 16.77 -8.67
C GLY A 149 8.66 16.47 -9.34
N GLY A 150 7.91 15.49 -8.88
CA GLY A 150 6.55 15.22 -9.34
C GLY A 150 5.57 16.34 -9.00
N VAL A 151 4.48 16.49 -9.77
CA VAL A 151 3.41 17.46 -9.52
C VAL A 151 2.15 16.71 -9.05
N PRO A 152 1.63 16.96 -7.84
CA PRO A 152 0.53 16.18 -7.27
C PRO A 152 -0.80 16.54 -7.92
N VAL A 153 -1.45 15.56 -8.55
CA VAL A 153 -2.74 15.74 -9.24
C VAL A 153 -3.87 14.93 -8.63
N GLY A 154 -3.59 14.05 -7.67
CA GLY A 154 -4.64 13.30 -6.99
C GLY A 154 -4.13 12.44 -5.84
N ARG A 155 -4.98 12.28 -4.81
CA ARG A 155 -4.80 11.28 -3.75
C ARG A 155 -6.15 10.76 -3.31
N ASP A 156 -6.23 9.46 -2.97
CA ASP A 156 -7.46 8.87 -2.42
C ASP A 156 -7.15 7.60 -1.60
N ALA A 157 -8.18 7.07 -0.93
CA ALA A 157 -8.10 5.85 -0.14
C ALA A 157 -9.34 4.98 -0.37
N PHE A 158 -9.14 3.76 -0.87
CA PHE A 158 -10.22 2.85 -1.25
C PHE A 158 -10.38 1.74 -0.22
N ARG A 159 -11.57 1.65 0.33
CA ARG A 159 -11.89 0.64 1.34
C ARG A 159 -12.12 -0.72 0.71
N ASN A 160 -11.62 -1.77 1.38
CA ASN A 160 -11.81 -3.17 1.00
C ASN A 160 -12.02 -4.05 2.24
N ILE A 161 -12.24 -5.34 2.03
CA ILE A 161 -12.24 -6.33 3.10
C ILE A 161 -10.87 -6.37 3.78
N ALA A 162 -10.84 -6.41 5.10
CA ALA A 162 -9.60 -6.54 5.85
C ALA A 162 -8.94 -7.90 5.56
N SER A 163 -7.71 -7.87 5.07
CA SER A 163 -6.94 -9.07 4.71
C SER A 163 -5.74 -9.32 5.63
N TYR A 164 -5.73 -8.68 6.78
CA TYR A 164 -4.70 -8.87 7.80
C TYR A 164 -5.07 -10.06 8.70
N PRO A 165 -4.34 -11.19 8.64
CA PRO A 165 -4.64 -12.38 9.44
C PRO A 165 -4.54 -12.09 10.93
N THR A 166 -5.58 -12.44 11.66
CA THR A 166 -5.61 -12.35 13.12
C THR A 166 -6.29 -13.57 13.71
N PRO A 167 -6.07 -13.91 14.99
CA PRO A 167 -6.82 -14.95 15.68
C PRO A 167 -8.35 -14.76 15.61
N LYS A 168 -8.82 -13.53 15.48
CA LYS A 168 -10.26 -13.24 15.28
C LYS A 168 -10.87 -13.93 14.07
N TRP A 169 -10.08 -14.30 13.07
CA TRP A 169 -10.57 -15.07 11.91
C TRP A 169 -10.96 -16.51 12.29
N ASN A 170 -10.46 -17.01 13.42
CA ASN A 170 -10.83 -18.35 13.92
C ASN A 170 -12.17 -18.36 14.65
N THR A 171 -12.53 -17.23 15.27
CA THR A 171 -13.67 -17.15 16.20
C THR A 171 -14.76 -16.17 15.76
N ALA A 172 -14.44 -15.18 14.94
CA ALA A 172 -15.39 -14.15 14.55
C ALA A 172 -15.93 -14.39 13.15
N ASN A 173 -17.24 -14.46 13.04
CA ASN A 173 -17.93 -14.50 11.75
C ASN A 173 -17.88 -13.20 10.97
N GLN A 174 -17.28 -12.14 11.52
CA GLN A 174 -17.24 -10.81 10.89
C GLN A 174 -15.86 -10.16 11.00
N ILE A 175 -15.26 -9.89 9.85
CA ILE A 175 -14.14 -8.95 9.73
C ILE A 175 -14.62 -7.66 9.07
N SER A 176 -13.88 -6.58 9.29
CA SER A 176 -14.21 -5.28 8.71
C SER A 176 -14.31 -5.36 7.19
N GLY A 177 -15.41 -4.88 6.65
CA GLY A 177 -15.58 -4.74 5.21
C GLY A 177 -15.84 -6.04 4.44
N GLN A 178 -16.44 -7.08 5.03
CA GLN A 178 -16.75 -8.36 4.34
C GLN A 178 -17.49 -8.21 3.00
N HIS A 179 -18.29 -7.14 2.86
CA HIS A 179 -19.06 -6.80 1.65
C HIS A 179 -18.29 -5.90 0.67
N LEU A 180 -17.01 -5.63 0.94
CA LEU A 180 -16.17 -4.73 0.15
C LEU A 180 -15.09 -5.50 -0.64
N PRO A 181 -14.70 -4.97 -1.83
CA PRO A 181 -15.24 -3.77 -2.49
C PRO A 181 -16.67 -4.00 -3.01
N ASN A 182 -17.42 -2.93 -3.16
CA ASN A 182 -18.75 -2.92 -3.76
C ASN A 182 -18.84 -1.89 -4.90
N ALA A 183 -20.01 -1.73 -5.51
CA ALA A 183 -20.21 -0.76 -6.59
C ALA A 183 -19.80 0.66 -6.21
N ALA A 184 -20.15 1.12 -5.00
CA ALA A 184 -19.79 2.45 -4.53
C ALA A 184 -18.27 2.65 -4.39
N THR A 185 -17.56 1.59 -3.98
CA THR A 185 -16.07 1.62 -3.96
C THR A 185 -15.52 1.78 -5.37
N PHE A 186 -16.05 1.03 -6.35
CA PHE A 186 -15.60 1.15 -7.73
C PHE A 186 -15.96 2.51 -8.35
N ASP A 187 -17.10 3.09 -8.00
CA ASP A 187 -17.47 4.45 -8.41
C ASP A 187 -16.50 5.50 -7.84
N GLN A 188 -16.02 5.32 -6.61
CA GLN A 188 -14.99 6.18 -6.03
C GLN A 188 -13.68 6.09 -6.85
N VAL A 189 -13.26 4.88 -7.24
CA VAL A 189 -12.07 4.69 -8.09
C VAL A 189 -12.24 5.36 -9.46
N ARG A 190 -13.45 5.27 -10.06
CA ARG A 190 -13.76 5.95 -11.34
C ARG A 190 -13.66 7.46 -11.22
N ARG A 191 -14.25 8.02 -10.17
CA ARG A 191 -14.15 9.48 -9.91
C ARG A 191 -12.70 9.90 -9.71
N PHE A 192 -11.93 9.18 -8.89
CA PHE A 192 -10.51 9.47 -8.70
C PHE A 192 -9.74 9.54 -10.01
N ALA A 193 -9.90 8.54 -10.89
CA ALA A 193 -9.20 8.51 -12.18
C ALA A 193 -9.64 9.67 -13.10
N ALA A 194 -10.95 10.00 -13.12
CA ALA A 194 -11.48 11.12 -13.89
C ALA A 194 -10.94 12.47 -13.37
N ASP A 195 -10.96 12.67 -12.06
CA ASP A 195 -10.46 13.88 -11.40
C ASP A 195 -8.96 14.11 -11.65
N VAL A 196 -8.16 13.03 -11.63
CA VAL A 196 -6.73 13.10 -11.96
C VAL A 196 -6.53 13.64 -13.37
N LEU A 197 -7.25 13.11 -14.36
CA LEU A 197 -7.15 13.58 -15.74
C LEU A 197 -7.65 15.02 -15.92
N GLU A 198 -8.76 15.37 -15.29
CA GLU A 198 -9.32 16.72 -15.33
C GLU A 198 -8.33 17.75 -14.79
N ARG A 199 -7.69 17.46 -13.63
CA ARG A 199 -6.68 18.37 -13.04
C ARG A 199 -5.46 18.52 -13.94
N ILE A 200 -4.98 17.44 -14.55
CA ILE A 200 -3.88 17.51 -15.51
C ILE A 200 -4.23 18.43 -16.69
N THR A 201 -5.41 18.23 -17.28
CA THR A 201 -5.88 19.05 -18.41
C THR A 201 -6.00 20.53 -18.05
N ARG A 202 -6.48 20.83 -16.84
CA ARG A 202 -6.58 22.19 -16.33
C ARG A 202 -5.26 22.77 -15.82
N GLY A 203 -4.20 21.98 -15.74
CA GLY A 203 -2.93 22.41 -15.16
C GLY A 203 -3.00 22.67 -13.66
N GLN A 204 -3.82 21.93 -12.93
CA GLN A 204 -4.09 22.14 -11.51
C GLN A 204 -3.42 21.06 -10.65
N ALA A 205 -2.64 21.47 -9.67
CA ALA A 205 -2.13 20.60 -8.62
C ALA A 205 -3.09 20.58 -7.41
N ILE A 206 -3.02 19.51 -6.61
CA ILE A 206 -3.72 19.46 -5.31
C ILE A 206 -2.83 19.99 -4.19
N ALA A 207 -3.43 20.58 -3.16
CA ALA A 207 -2.75 20.86 -1.91
C ALA A 207 -2.39 19.54 -1.21
N VAL A 208 -1.16 19.44 -0.70
CA VAL A 208 -0.64 18.24 -0.04
C VAL A 208 -0.34 18.55 1.42
N GLY A 209 -1.18 18.06 2.30
CA GLY A 209 -1.03 18.20 3.75
C GLY A 209 -1.51 16.93 4.46
N TYR A 210 -0.99 16.67 5.67
CA TYR A 210 -1.55 15.63 6.52
C TYR A 210 -2.87 16.11 7.13
N GLU A 211 -3.83 15.21 7.18
CA GLU A 211 -5.08 15.44 7.90
C GLU A 211 -4.86 15.23 9.40
N MET A 212 -5.46 16.08 10.22
CA MET A 212 -5.48 15.85 11.65
C MET A 212 -6.39 14.66 11.96
N ALA A 213 -5.78 13.52 12.27
CA ALA A 213 -6.47 12.30 12.60
C ALA A 213 -5.98 11.74 13.93
N LEU A 214 -6.91 11.36 14.80
CA LEU A 214 -6.58 10.80 16.12
C LEU A 214 -5.63 9.59 16.03
N ARG A 215 -5.76 8.80 14.95
CA ARG A 215 -4.92 7.61 14.70
C ARG A 215 -3.57 7.91 14.07
N GLU A 216 -3.30 9.15 13.71
CA GLU A 216 -1.98 9.53 13.20
C GLU A 216 -0.88 9.29 14.24
N GLY A 217 -1.19 9.46 15.53
CA GLY A 217 -0.28 9.12 16.61
C GLY A 217 0.14 7.64 16.65
N LEU A 218 -0.67 6.73 16.10
CA LEU A 218 -0.32 5.30 16.05
C LEU A 218 0.81 5.01 15.04
N ARG A 219 0.99 5.86 14.04
CA ARG A 219 2.04 5.73 13.02
C ARG A 219 3.45 5.82 13.59
N VAL A 220 3.64 6.59 14.66
CA VAL A 220 4.94 6.75 15.31
C VAL A 220 5.29 5.59 16.26
N LEU A 221 4.35 4.71 16.55
CA LEU A 221 4.59 3.53 17.36
C LEU A 221 5.34 2.44 16.58
N PRO A 222 6.21 1.67 17.21
CA PRO A 222 6.95 0.58 16.55
C PRO A 222 6.06 -0.66 16.32
N LEU A 223 4.95 -0.49 15.59
CA LEU A 223 3.91 -1.51 15.45
C LEU A 223 4.41 -2.76 14.72
N ILE A 224 5.32 -2.63 13.76
CA ILE A 224 5.96 -3.79 13.09
C ILE A 224 6.73 -4.61 14.11
N TRP A 225 7.56 -3.96 14.94
CA TRP A 225 8.32 -4.63 15.98
C TRP A 225 7.38 -5.33 17.00
N LEU A 226 6.33 -4.64 17.45
CA LEU A 226 5.34 -5.20 18.37
C LEU A 226 4.65 -6.43 17.77
N ASN A 227 4.19 -6.35 16.52
CA ASN A 227 3.56 -7.48 15.85
C ASN A 227 4.52 -8.65 15.64
N LYS A 228 5.79 -8.40 15.32
CA LYS A 228 6.81 -9.46 15.24
C LYS A 228 6.97 -10.19 16.59
N LYS A 229 6.83 -9.50 17.72
CA LYS A 229 6.85 -10.13 19.06
C LYS A 229 5.62 -11.00 19.34
N LEU A 230 4.47 -10.63 18.78
CA LEU A 230 3.22 -11.39 18.93
C LEU A 230 3.17 -12.62 18.00
N ILE A 231 3.96 -12.66 16.94
CA ILE A 231 4.13 -13.84 16.07
C ILE A 231 5.05 -14.84 16.82
N SER A 232 4.46 -15.84 17.45
CA SER A 232 5.18 -16.83 18.27
C SER A 232 5.89 -17.88 17.43
N LYS A 233 5.33 -18.23 16.26
CA LYS A 233 5.93 -19.16 15.28
C LYS A 233 5.81 -18.62 13.88
N HIS A 234 6.86 -18.77 13.07
CA HIS A 234 6.87 -18.45 11.65
C HIS A 234 7.88 -19.33 10.94
N THR A 235 7.39 -20.33 10.22
CA THR A 235 8.23 -21.34 9.54
C THR A 235 7.51 -21.89 8.30
N VAL A 236 8.09 -22.86 7.63
CA VAL A 236 7.50 -23.60 6.51
C VAL A 236 7.42 -25.08 6.86
N ASP A 237 6.26 -25.70 6.66
CA ASP A 237 6.06 -27.12 6.78
C ASP A 237 6.58 -27.83 5.52
N ALA A 238 7.69 -28.55 5.65
CA ALA A 238 8.32 -29.23 4.54
C ALA A 238 7.44 -30.33 3.92
N ALA A 239 6.59 -30.99 4.73
CA ALA A 239 5.71 -32.05 4.24
C ALA A 239 4.61 -31.52 3.30
N LYS A 240 4.26 -30.24 3.44
CA LYS A 240 3.25 -29.56 2.59
C LYS A 240 3.87 -28.73 1.49
N CYS A 241 5.15 -28.34 1.63
CA CYS A 241 5.80 -27.41 0.71
C CYS A 241 6.03 -28.09 -0.66
N ILE A 242 5.46 -27.49 -1.70
CA ILE A 242 5.64 -27.93 -3.10
C ILE A 242 6.76 -27.17 -3.82
N ASP A 243 7.60 -26.47 -3.11
CA ASP A 243 8.76 -25.69 -3.58
C ASP A 243 8.47 -24.67 -4.72
N CYS A 244 7.26 -24.12 -4.76
CA CYS A 244 6.84 -23.18 -5.81
C CYS A 244 7.48 -21.78 -5.70
N GLN A 245 8.23 -21.49 -4.66
CA GLN A 245 8.90 -20.22 -4.38
C GLN A 245 7.98 -18.97 -4.29
N THR A 246 6.66 -19.14 -4.28
CA THR A 246 5.70 -18.02 -4.23
C THR A 246 5.90 -17.17 -2.98
N CYS A 247 6.15 -17.78 -1.83
CA CYS A 247 6.41 -17.06 -0.57
C CYS A 247 7.67 -16.18 -0.65
N VAL A 248 8.69 -16.62 -1.37
CA VAL A 248 9.93 -15.84 -1.60
C VAL A 248 9.68 -14.70 -2.57
N LYS A 249 8.96 -14.94 -3.69
CA LYS A 249 8.63 -13.92 -4.70
C LYS A 249 7.77 -12.82 -4.12
N LYS A 250 6.79 -13.17 -3.27
CA LYS A 250 5.88 -12.22 -2.62
C LYS A 250 6.46 -11.57 -1.35
N CYS A 251 7.63 -12.01 -0.88
CA CYS A 251 8.28 -11.38 0.26
C CYS A 251 9.11 -10.17 -0.19
N PRO A 252 8.74 -8.94 0.19
CA PRO A 252 9.45 -7.73 -0.28
C PRO A 252 10.90 -7.65 0.21
N THR A 253 11.20 -8.29 1.34
CA THR A 253 12.53 -8.29 1.96
C THR A 253 13.28 -9.63 1.82
N LYS A 254 12.69 -10.62 1.11
CA LYS A 254 13.24 -11.96 0.96
C LYS A 254 13.58 -12.63 2.31
N ALA A 255 12.77 -12.36 3.33
CA ALA A 255 12.98 -12.86 4.68
C ALA A 255 12.71 -14.35 4.86
N ILE A 256 11.92 -15.00 3.99
CA ILE A 256 11.55 -16.42 4.10
C ILE A 256 12.42 -17.30 3.20
N ASN A 257 12.86 -18.43 3.75
CA ASN A 257 13.59 -19.47 3.02
C ASN A 257 12.84 -20.80 3.20
N PRO A 258 12.06 -21.26 2.20
CA PRO A 258 11.28 -22.50 2.31
C PRO A 258 12.15 -23.75 2.39
N SER A 259 13.26 -23.83 1.67
CA SER A 259 14.17 -24.99 1.68
C SER A 259 14.82 -25.22 3.04
N ARG A 260 15.09 -24.13 3.79
CA ARG A 260 15.61 -24.19 5.17
C ARG A 260 14.53 -24.12 6.22
N GLN A 261 13.27 -23.97 5.84
CA GLN A 261 12.12 -23.80 6.73
C GLN A 261 12.28 -22.64 7.73
N THR A 262 13.03 -21.60 7.34
CA THR A 262 13.38 -20.49 8.23
C THR A 262 12.84 -19.15 7.73
N VAL A 263 12.66 -18.23 8.67
CA VAL A 263 12.31 -16.83 8.41
C VAL A 263 13.28 -15.94 9.18
N ASP A 264 13.96 -15.06 8.47
CA ASP A 264 14.78 -14.00 9.04
C ASP A 264 13.84 -12.95 9.66
N ARG A 265 13.72 -12.98 10.98
CA ARG A 265 12.79 -12.11 11.72
C ARG A 265 13.21 -10.64 11.68
N ASP A 266 14.48 -10.33 11.49
CA ASP A 266 14.96 -8.96 11.43
C ASP A 266 14.54 -8.31 10.13
N LYS A 267 14.60 -9.04 9.02
CA LYS A 267 14.12 -8.59 7.70
C LYS A 267 12.60 -8.62 7.56
N CYS A 268 11.90 -9.47 8.31
CA CYS A 268 10.45 -9.64 8.17
C CYS A 268 9.69 -8.36 8.53
N LEU A 269 8.78 -7.92 7.66
CA LEU A 269 7.90 -6.75 7.88
C LEU A 269 6.56 -7.10 8.53
N ALA A 270 6.36 -8.36 8.93
CA ALA A 270 5.08 -8.86 9.44
C ALA A 270 3.88 -8.52 8.52
N CYS A 271 4.09 -8.57 7.21
CA CYS A 271 3.09 -8.24 6.18
C CYS A 271 2.18 -9.42 5.82
N PHE A 272 2.45 -10.61 6.32
CA PHE A 272 1.73 -11.87 6.07
C PHE A 272 1.67 -12.31 4.59
N GLY A 273 2.44 -11.68 3.70
CA GLY A 273 2.44 -12.00 2.29
C GLY A 273 2.78 -13.46 1.98
N CYS A 274 3.72 -14.06 2.71
CA CYS A 274 4.07 -15.46 2.58
C CYS A 274 2.90 -16.40 2.97
N LEU A 275 2.19 -16.09 4.06
CA LEU A 275 1.02 -16.85 4.51
C LEU A 275 -0.15 -16.69 3.53
N ASN A 276 -0.44 -15.46 3.10
CA ASN A 276 -1.57 -15.15 2.23
C ASN A 276 -1.42 -15.69 0.79
N ASN A 277 -0.20 -15.98 0.36
CA ASN A 277 0.06 -16.41 -1.03
C ASN A 277 0.58 -17.84 -1.15
N CYS A 278 0.61 -18.64 -0.06
CA CYS A 278 1.03 -20.03 -0.13
C CYS A 278 -0.09 -20.91 -0.71
N PRO A 279 0.05 -21.49 -1.92
CA PRO A 279 -1.00 -22.30 -2.52
C PRO A 279 -1.18 -23.66 -1.83
N ALA A 280 -0.15 -24.13 -1.12
CA ALA A 280 -0.13 -25.41 -0.43
C ALA A 280 -0.40 -25.32 1.08
N ASP A 281 -0.74 -24.13 1.60
CA ASP A 281 -0.88 -23.88 3.05
C ASP A 281 0.31 -24.41 3.89
N ALA A 282 1.51 -24.33 3.30
CA ALA A 282 2.74 -24.81 3.91
C ALA A 282 3.39 -23.78 4.85
N VAL A 283 3.03 -22.49 4.77
CA VAL A 283 3.53 -21.48 5.69
C VAL A 283 2.81 -21.61 7.02
N VAL A 284 3.55 -21.91 8.07
CA VAL A 284 3.04 -22.05 9.43
C VAL A 284 3.34 -20.78 10.20
N MET A 285 2.28 -20.10 10.64
CA MET A 285 2.38 -18.90 11.45
C MET A 285 1.42 -18.98 12.64
N GLU A 286 1.93 -18.64 13.81
CA GLU A 286 1.14 -18.54 15.04
C GLU A 286 1.24 -17.12 15.60
N TYR A 287 0.12 -16.60 16.07
CA TYR A 287 0.01 -15.29 16.70
C TYR A 287 -0.51 -15.52 18.14
N ARG A 288 0.32 -15.22 19.13
CA ARG A 288 0.04 -15.51 20.55
C ARG A 288 -0.31 -16.99 20.80
N GLY A 289 0.37 -17.91 20.10
CA GLY A 289 0.12 -19.34 20.21
C GLY A 289 -1.04 -19.88 19.36
N GLU A 290 -1.89 -19.01 18.77
CA GLU A 290 -2.97 -19.44 17.89
C GLU A 290 -2.51 -19.49 16.44
N ARG A 291 -2.79 -20.62 15.75
CA ARG A 291 -2.48 -20.78 14.33
C ARG A 291 -3.28 -19.79 13.49
N LEU A 292 -2.57 -19.08 12.60
CA LEU A 292 -3.18 -18.26 11.58
C LEU A 292 -3.35 -19.05 10.27
N TYR A 293 -4.30 -18.65 9.47
CA TYR A 293 -4.44 -19.07 8.09
C TYR A 293 -4.50 -17.86 7.14
N GLY A 294 -4.18 -18.10 5.85
CA GLY A 294 -4.10 -17.05 4.86
C GLY A 294 -5.48 -16.53 4.43
N PHE A 295 -5.48 -15.37 3.78
CA PHE A 295 -6.68 -14.71 3.29
C PHE A 295 -7.53 -15.56 2.31
N PRO A 296 -6.94 -16.34 1.37
CA PRO A 296 -7.73 -17.23 0.52
C PRO A 296 -8.53 -18.29 1.31
N GLU A 297 -7.92 -18.84 2.35
CA GLU A 297 -8.60 -19.82 3.22
C GLU A 297 -9.71 -19.14 4.03
N TYR A 298 -9.50 -17.91 4.51
CA TYR A 298 -10.55 -17.14 5.16
C TYR A 298 -11.76 -16.94 4.23
N LEU A 299 -11.53 -16.52 2.99
CA LEU A 299 -12.60 -16.34 1.99
C LEU A 299 -13.36 -17.64 1.74
N ARG A 300 -12.64 -18.75 1.57
CA ARG A 300 -13.21 -20.06 1.34
C ARG A 300 -14.11 -20.54 2.50
N ARG A 301 -13.62 -20.42 3.75
CA ARG A 301 -14.37 -20.82 4.96
C ARG A 301 -15.65 -20.02 5.13
N ASN A 302 -15.62 -18.75 4.80
CA ASN A 302 -16.75 -17.84 4.99
C ASN A 302 -17.61 -17.69 3.72
N LYS A 303 -17.30 -18.43 2.64
CA LYS A 303 -18.01 -18.38 1.34
C LYS A 303 -18.08 -16.93 0.78
N ILE A 304 -17.03 -16.14 0.99
CA ILE A 304 -16.94 -14.77 0.53
C ILE A 304 -16.34 -14.76 -0.88
N VAL A 305 -17.08 -14.16 -1.81
CA VAL A 305 -16.61 -13.89 -3.17
C VAL A 305 -16.32 -12.38 -3.27
N ILE A 306 -15.10 -12.05 -3.64
CA ILE A 306 -14.73 -10.65 -3.85
C ILE A 306 -15.28 -10.17 -5.18
N LEU A 307 -16.02 -9.07 -5.16
CA LEU A 307 -16.57 -8.46 -6.36
C LEU A 307 -15.46 -7.94 -7.27
N GLU A 308 -15.58 -8.20 -8.56
CA GLU A 308 -14.69 -7.64 -9.59
C GLU A 308 -15.43 -6.55 -10.38
N PRO A 309 -14.73 -5.47 -10.78
CA PRO A 309 -15.34 -4.43 -11.59
C PRO A 309 -15.70 -4.95 -12.99
N PRO A 310 -16.85 -4.54 -13.56
CA PRO A 310 -17.30 -5.01 -14.88
C PRO A 310 -16.34 -4.63 -16.01
N GLU A 311 -15.58 -3.57 -15.87
CA GLU A 311 -14.57 -3.10 -16.83
C GLU A 311 -13.49 -4.15 -17.14
N PHE A 312 -13.23 -5.08 -16.23
CA PHE A 312 -12.21 -6.10 -16.45
C PHE A 312 -12.53 -7.01 -17.64
N LYS A 313 -13.82 -7.23 -17.93
CA LYS A 313 -14.25 -7.99 -19.11
C LYS A 313 -13.94 -7.24 -20.41
N ALA A 314 -14.10 -5.92 -20.43
CA ALA A 314 -13.85 -5.08 -21.60
C ALA A 314 -12.36 -4.81 -21.83
N CYS A 315 -11.59 -4.66 -20.74
CA CYS A 315 -10.15 -4.37 -20.78
C CYS A 315 -9.24 -5.59 -21.00
N ASN A 316 -9.79 -6.81 -21.06
CA ASN A 316 -9.00 -8.06 -21.09
C ASN A 316 -7.97 -8.15 -19.96
N MET A 317 -8.36 -7.79 -18.74
CA MET A 317 -7.50 -7.77 -17.55
C MET A 317 -7.85 -8.83 -16.52
#